data_289f0065c593f4c6e18080d5d0a4ec1d
#
_entry.id   289f0065c593f4c6e18080d5d0a4ec1d
#
_cell.length_a   1.000
_cell.length_b   1.000
_cell.length_c   1.000
_cell.angle_alpha   90.00
_cell.angle_beta   90.00
_cell.angle_gamma   90.00
#
_symmetry.space_group_name_H-M   'P 1'
#
loop_
_entity.id
_entity.type
_entity.pdbx_description
1 polymer ?
#
loop_
_entity_poly.entity_id
_entity_poly.type
_entity_poly.pdbx_seq_one_letter_code
_entity_poly.pdbx_strand_id
1 'polypeptide(L)'
;MSVRQIAANAQMAVATVRAFKDGEEFSLGSGFFIRDDGVLVTNLHVVAGADSVSVEIDSGEIYDNVFALSTDDRRDLILLQIPATKLFTLGVADDRSTEVGDPVYVIGNPLGLEGTFSGGMLSAKRVEDGVAYLQVTALISQGSSGGPVLNSAGQAIGVTTLTYAEGQNLNMAIPARHAADLLALASDPIPFETMAADLALEDSIAEGDRATESATLLDLMNAEARAEMDEMTPYMRQVAVRLVSYSALLEESGWELMDDRKVDSLEPGSVDSLEVSLGSGSYLALGVCDDDCGDLDVYVLDSKGDIVGSDVLVDAEPMVEFSVDQRATFFVGASMESCAATDCIYSLQLLRQ
;
A
#
# COMPACT_ATOMS: atom_id res chain seq x y z
N MET A 1 10.13 28.98 -15.26
CA MET A 1 9.88 30.05 -14.23
C MET A 1 11.16 30.33 -13.44
N SER A 2 11.30 31.49 -12.75
CA SER A 2 12.36 31.67 -11.76
C SER A 2 12.02 30.84 -10.49
N VAL A 3 13.06 30.43 -9.75
CA VAL A 3 12.88 29.69 -8.48
C VAL A 3 11.98 30.45 -7.51
N ARG A 4 12.13 31.79 -7.45
CA ARG A 4 11.26 32.67 -6.63
C ARG A 4 9.78 32.59 -7.04
N GLN A 5 9.50 32.49 -8.35
CA GLN A 5 8.12 32.37 -8.85
C GLN A 5 7.55 30.97 -8.55
N ILE A 6 8.39 29.93 -8.67
CA ILE A 6 7.99 28.57 -8.30
C ILE A 6 7.60 28.51 -6.83
N ALA A 7 8.45 29.05 -5.93
CA ALA A 7 8.18 29.09 -4.50
C ALA A 7 6.88 29.84 -4.18
N ALA A 8 6.71 31.05 -4.72
CA ALA A 8 5.53 31.87 -4.44
C ALA A 8 4.22 31.23 -4.96
N ASN A 9 4.24 30.62 -6.15
CA ASN A 9 3.07 29.94 -6.69
C ASN A 9 2.74 28.66 -5.90
N ALA A 10 3.76 27.90 -5.53
CA ALA A 10 3.58 26.66 -4.80
C ALA A 10 3.05 26.91 -3.38
N GLN A 11 3.53 27.96 -2.71
CA GLN A 11 3.07 28.32 -1.37
C GLN A 11 1.56 28.51 -1.33
N MET A 12 0.97 29.19 -2.31
CA MET A 12 -0.48 29.41 -2.39
C MET A 12 -1.30 28.14 -2.65
N ALA A 13 -0.66 27.08 -3.13
CA ALA A 13 -1.33 25.81 -3.49
C ALA A 13 -1.08 24.68 -2.47
N VAL A 14 -0.21 24.90 -1.48
CA VAL A 14 0.09 23.92 -0.43
C VAL A 14 -0.76 24.21 0.80
N ALA A 15 -1.20 23.17 1.46
CA ALA A 15 -1.98 23.24 2.68
C ALA A 15 -1.32 22.40 3.79
N THR A 16 -1.61 22.75 5.03
CA THR A 16 -1.32 21.92 6.21
C THR A 16 -2.49 20.97 6.43
N VAL A 17 -2.20 19.70 6.59
CA VAL A 17 -3.16 18.65 6.91
C VAL A 17 -2.91 18.20 8.34
N ARG A 18 -3.91 18.37 9.21
CA ARG A 18 -3.87 17.96 10.62
C ARG A 18 -4.86 16.82 10.85
N ALA A 19 -4.43 15.78 11.49
CA ALA A 19 -5.25 14.63 11.82
C ALA A 19 -5.46 14.54 13.33
N PHE A 20 -6.70 14.27 13.73
CA PHE A 20 -7.12 14.24 15.12
C PHE A 20 -7.71 12.88 15.47
N LYS A 21 -7.37 12.41 16.67
CA LYS A 21 -7.94 11.21 17.28
C LYS A 21 -8.39 11.54 18.70
N ASP A 22 -9.61 11.16 19.06
CA ASP A 22 -10.21 11.49 20.36
C ASP A 22 -10.19 13.00 20.68
N GLY A 23 -10.20 13.85 19.65
CA GLY A 23 -10.13 15.31 19.74
C GLY A 23 -8.73 15.88 19.95
N GLU A 24 -7.69 15.08 19.99
CA GLU A 24 -6.29 15.50 20.09
C GLU A 24 -5.58 15.39 18.72
N GLU A 25 -4.75 16.39 18.36
CA GLU A 25 -3.91 16.32 17.17
C GLU A 25 -2.82 15.27 17.39
N PHE A 26 -2.76 14.25 16.53
CA PHE A 26 -1.77 13.18 16.64
C PHE A 26 -0.86 13.07 15.40
N SER A 27 -1.29 13.64 14.27
CA SER A 27 -0.49 13.66 13.04
C SER A 27 -0.59 15.01 12.34
N LEU A 28 0.51 15.40 11.71
CA LEU A 28 0.66 16.64 10.95
C LEU A 28 1.41 16.33 9.65
N GLY A 29 0.86 16.79 8.53
CA GLY A 29 1.47 16.68 7.22
C GLY A 29 1.15 17.87 6.33
N SER A 30 1.54 17.75 5.09
CA SER A 30 1.26 18.67 4.01
C SER A 30 0.33 18.07 2.98
N GLY A 31 -0.32 18.88 2.20
CA GLY A 31 -1.04 18.49 0.99
C GLY A 31 -0.93 19.58 -0.05
N PHE A 32 -1.33 19.32 -1.28
CA PHE A 32 -1.40 20.37 -2.29
C PHE A 32 -2.62 20.22 -3.18
N PHE A 33 -3.20 21.35 -3.57
CA PHE A 33 -4.38 21.38 -4.41
C PHE A 33 -4.04 21.07 -5.86
N ILE A 34 -4.80 20.13 -6.43
CA ILE A 34 -4.73 19.73 -7.84
C ILE A 34 -5.94 20.20 -8.63
N ARG A 35 -7.02 20.63 -7.94
CA ARG A 35 -8.22 21.26 -8.53
C ARG A 35 -8.62 22.50 -7.72
N ASP A 36 -9.16 23.49 -8.41
CA ASP A 36 -9.54 24.78 -7.82
C ASP A 36 -10.85 24.78 -7.02
N ASP A 37 -11.54 23.62 -7.02
CA ASP A 37 -12.75 23.35 -6.23
C ASP A 37 -12.47 22.61 -4.92
N GLY A 38 -11.22 22.67 -4.43
CA GLY A 38 -10.85 22.19 -3.10
C GLY A 38 -10.26 20.78 -3.07
N VAL A 39 -10.03 20.13 -4.21
CA VAL A 39 -9.41 18.81 -4.22
C VAL A 39 -7.90 18.93 -4.04
N LEU A 40 -7.39 18.26 -3.01
CA LEU A 40 -5.96 18.16 -2.68
C LEU A 40 -5.53 16.70 -2.56
N VAL A 41 -4.24 16.47 -2.76
CA VAL A 41 -3.58 15.20 -2.49
C VAL A 41 -2.68 15.32 -1.27
N THR A 42 -2.64 14.27 -0.46
CA THR A 42 -1.69 14.07 0.64
C THR A 42 -1.33 12.58 0.75
N ASN A 43 -0.46 12.21 1.70
CA ASN A 43 -0.23 10.80 2.01
C ASN A 43 -1.36 10.23 2.86
N LEU A 44 -1.66 8.95 2.66
CA LEU A 44 -2.66 8.24 3.45
C LEU A 44 -2.21 8.13 4.91
N HIS A 45 -0.93 7.83 5.18
CA HIS A 45 -0.40 7.72 6.55
C HIS A 45 -0.53 9.01 7.37
N VAL A 46 -0.65 10.19 6.73
CA VAL A 46 -0.86 11.47 7.44
C VAL A 46 -2.22 11.47 8.14
N VAL A 47 -3.21 10.81 7.56
CA VAL A 47 -4.60 10.81 8.05
C VAL A 47 -5.08 9.44 8.53
N ALA A 48 -4.26 8.39 8.38
CA ALA A 48 -4.61 7.04 8.79
C ALA A 48 -4.85 6.95 10.30
N GLY A 49 -5.95 6.34 10.69
CA GLY A 49 -6.36 6.20 12.10
C GLY A 49 -6.93 7.47 12.75
N ALA A 50 -7.15 8.54 11.97
CA ALA A 50 -7.81 9.76 12.44
C ALA A 50 -9.33 9.60 12.51
N ASP A 51 -9.94 10.21 13.51
CA ASP A 51 -11.40 10.37 13.57
C ASP A 51 -11.88 11.56 12.75
N SER A 52 -11.03 12.60 12.64
CA SER A 52 -11.30 13.81 11.86
C SER A 52 -10.01 14.44 11.34
N VAL A 53 -10.15 15.26 10.30
CA VAL A 53 -9.06 15.97 9.64
C VAL A 53 -9.43 17.43 9.47
N SER A 54 -8.47 18.33 9.66
CA SER A 54 -8.59 19.72 9.24
C SER A 54 -7.52 20.08 8.20
N VAL A 55 -7.87 21.02 7.33
CA VAL A 55 -6.99 21.52 6.28
C VAL A 55 -6.87 23.04 6.43
N GLU A 56 -5.64 23.52 6.67
CA GLU A 56 -5.31 24.95 6.75
C GLU A 56 -4.64 25.38 5.44
N ILE A 57 -5.20 26.40 4.79
CA ILE A 57 -4.68 26.95 3.53
C ILE A 57 -3.76 28.14 3.79
N ASP A 58 -2.99 28.59 2.79
CA ASP A 58 -2.01 29.69 2.87
C ASP A 58 -2.58 31.02 3.44
N SER A 59 -3.89 31.27 3.31
CA SER A 59 -4.54 32.42 3.92
C SER A 59 -4.73 32.31 5.44
N GLY A 60 -4.45 31.19 6.06
CA GLY A 60 -4.75 30.86 7.46
C GLY A 60 -6.20 30.44 7.70
N GLU A 61 -6.99 30.24 6.65
CA GLU A 61 -8.35 29.70 6.79
C GLU A 61 -8.27 28.19 7.03
N ILE A 62 -9.02 27.71 8.03
CA ILE A 62 -9.05 26.30 8.43
C ILE A 62 -10.41 25.70 8.05
N TYR A 63 -10.37 24.54 7.42
CA TYR A 63 -11.54 23.76 7.02
C TYR A 63 -11.56 22.45 7.80
N ASP A 64 -12.55 22.31 8.69
CA ASP A 64 -12.81 21.07 9.44
C ASP A 64 -13.81 20.15 8.72
N ASN A 65 -14.53 20.68 7.73
CA ASN A 65 -15.45 19.91 6.90
C ASN A 65 -14.68 19.36 5.69
N VAL A 66 -13.99 18.25 5.91
CA VAL A 66 -13.15 17.58 4.91
C VAL A 66 -13.85 16.35 4.39
N PHE A 67 -13.77 16.12 3.09
CA PHE A 67 -14.31 14.96 2.40
C PHE A 67 -13.17 14.11 1.85
N ALA A 68 -13.36 12.80 1.83
CA ALA A 68 -12.52 11.87 1.11
C ALA A 68 -13.13 11.52 -0.26
N LEU A 69 -12.29 11.38 -1.27
CA LEU A 69 -12.72 11.00 -2.62
C LEU A 69 -12.20 9.62 -3.03
N SER A 70 -10.95 9.31 -2.73
CA SER A 70 -10.32 8.05 -3.12
C SER A 70 -9.01 7.85 -2.37
N THR A 71 -8.64 6.59 -2.11
CA THR A 71 -7.38 6.17 -1.49
C THR A 71 -6.60 5.24 -2.40
N ASP A 72 -5.30 5.18 -2.20
CA ASP A 72 -4.38 4.21 -2.79
C ASP A 72 -3.42 3.77 -1.68
N ASP A 73 -3.76 2.69 -1.01
CA ASP A 73 -3.05 2.19 0.17
C ASP A 73 -1.65 1.74 -0.20
N ARG A 74 -1.51 1.07 -1.36
CA ARG A 74 -0.22 0.59 -1.84
C ARG A 74 0.77 1.73 -2.13
N ARG A 75 0.26 2.89 -2.59
CA ARG A 75 1.09 4.06 -2.90
C ARG A 75 1.02 5.14 -1.85
N ASP A 76 0.37 4.85 -0.71
CA ASP A 76 0.27 5.81 0.40
C ASP A 76 -0.28 7.18 -0.05
N LEU A 77 -1.36 7.19 -0.84
CA LEU A 77 -2.00 8.40 -1.34
C LEU A 77 -3.48 8.47 -0.97
N ILE A 78 -3.95 9.68 -0.67
CA ILE A 78 -5.36 9.99 -0.50
C ILE A 78 -5.70 11.30 -1.19
N LEU A 79 -6.89 11.35 -1.81
CA LEU A 79 -7.50 12.59 -2.28
C LEU A 79 -8.54 13.04 -1.26
N LEU A 80 -8.34 14.26 -0.77
CA LEU A 80 -9.27 14.96 0.09
C LEU A 80 -9.93 16.11 -0.67
N GLN A 81 -11.09 16.58 -0.19
CA GLN A 81 -11.74 17.77 -0.70
C GLN A 81 -12.24 18.65 0.45
N ILE A 82 -11.99 19.94 0.36
CA ILE A 82 -12.57 20.96 1.22
C ILE A 82 -13.62 21.78 0.45
N PRO A 83 -14.63 22.37 1.11
CA PRO A 83 -15.67 23.14 0.44
C PRO A 83 -15.18 24.58 0.11
N ALA A 84 -14.05 24.67 -0.62
CA ALA A 84 -13.45 25.92 -1.07
C ALA A 84 -13.44 25.96 -2.61
N THR A 85 -13.38 27.16 -3.17
CA THR A 85 -13.35 27.36 -4.62
C THR A 85 -12.37 28.47 -5.01
N LYS A 86 -11.89 28.40 -6.25
CA LYS A 86 -10.91 29.37 -6.80
C LYS A 86 -9.56 29.32 -6.08
N LEU A 87 -9.20 28.14 -5.60
CA LEU A 87 -7.90 27.91 -4.99
C LEU A 87 -6.80 27.91 -6.04
N PHE A 88 -5.60 28.28 -5.61
CA PHE A 88 -4.41 28.05 -6.41
C PHE A 88 -4.12 26.56 -6.45
N THR A 89 -3.71 26.08 -7.63
CA THR A 89 -3.47 24.66 -7.88
C THR A 89 -2.11 24.44 -8.50
N LEU A 90 -1.55 23.27 -8.29
CA LEU A 90 -0.38 22.78 -9.00
C LEU A 90 -0.81 21.85 -10.13
N GLY A 91 -0.32 22.11 -11.33
CA GLY A 91 -0.48 21.16 -12.43
C GLY A 91 0.35 19.91 -12.15
N VAL A 92 -0.25 18.75 -12.30
CA VAL A 92 0.45 17.45 -12.20
C VAL A 92 1.14 17.16 -13.54
N ALA A 93 2.44 16.89 -13.50
CA ALA A 93 3.22 16.53 -14.67
C ALA A 93 3.61 15.04 -14.64
N ASP A 94 3.85 14.49 -15.82
CA ASP A 94 4.38 13.14 -15.94
C ASP A 94 5.87 13.12 -15.53
N ASP A 95 6.17 12.49 -14.42
CA ASP A 95 7.52 12.34 -13.86
C ASP A 95 8.46 11.56 -14.82
N ARG A 96 7.91 10.78 -15.77
CA ARG A 96 8.71 10.06 -16.77
C ARG A 96 9.53 10.99 -17.66
N SER A 97 9.07 12.23 -17.84
CA SER A 97 9.77 13.28 -18.58
C SER A 97 10.89 13.98 -17.79
N THR A 98 10.97 13.76 -16.46
CA THR A 98 12.03 14.32 -15.60
C THR A 98 13.19 13.32 -15.54
N GLU A 99 14.41 13.76 -15.70
CA GLU A 99 15.60 12.90 -15.72
C GLU A 99 16.43 13.06 -14.45
N VAL A 100 17.26 12.04 -14.14
CA VAL A 100 18.23 12.12 -13.05
C VAL A 100 19.22 13.25 -13.32
N GLY A 101 19.40 14.13 -12.33
CA GLY A 101 20.18 15.36 -12.44
C GLY A 101 19.32 16.61 -12.65
N ASP A 102 18.04 16.48 -12.99
CA ASP A 102 17.15 17.63 -13.12
C ASP A 102 16.94 18.31 -11.77
N PRO A 103 16.89 19.65 -11.72
CA PRO A 103 16.59 20.37 -10.51
C PRO A 103 15.14 20.16 -10.10
N VAL A 104 14.94 19.90 -8.80
CA VAL A 104 13.63 19.75 -8.18
C VAL A 104 13.52 20.64 -6.95
N TYR A 105 12.30 20.97 -6.60
CA TYR A 105 11.98 21.80 -5.45
C TYR A 105 10.89 21.12 -4.62
N VAL A 106 11.04 21.20 -3.30
CA VAL A 106 10.06 20.68 -2.34
C VAL A 106 9.52 21.84 -1.54
N ILE A 107 8.24 21.85 -1.31
CA ILE A 107 7.59 22.77 -0.38
C ILE A 107 6.64 21.99 0.53
N GLY A 108 6.61 22.37 1.81
CA GLY A 108 5.75 21.77 2.81
C GLY A 108 5.68 22.65 4.04
N ASN A 109 4.90 22.21 5.03
CA ASN A 109 4.68 22.92 6.29
C ASN A 109 5.28 22.13 7.47
N PRO A 110 6.62 21.90 7.49
CA PRO A 110 7.25 21.10 8.52
C PRO A 110 7.04 21.73 9.90
N LEU A 111 6.60 20.93 10.87
CA LEU A 111 6.40 21.38 12.27
C LEU A 111 5.48 22.59 12.42
N GLY A 112 4.55 22.83 11.47
CA GLY A 112 3.73 24.03 11.44
C GLY A 112 4.47 25.30 10.99
N LEU A 113 5.72 25.18 10.50
CA LEU A 113 6.46 26.26 9.85
C LEU A 113 6.05 26.33 8.38
N GLU A 114 5.04 27.15 8.11
CA GLU A 114 4.44 27.31 6.79
C GLU A 114 5.46 27.68 5.71
N GLY A 115 5.31 27.06 4.53
CA GLY A 115 6.01 27.45 3.32
C GLY A 115 7.52 27.18 3.32
N THR A 116 8.00 26.16 4.06
CA THR A 116 9.41 25.78 3.98
C THR A 116 9.72 25.24 2.58
N PHE A 117 10.57 25.96 1.85
CA PHE A 117 10.95 25.66 0.48
C PHE A 117 12.40 25.20 0.42
N SER A 118 12.67 24.03 -0.19
CA SER A 118 14.01 23.51 -0.37
C SER A 118 14.25 23.11 -1.84
N GLY A 119 15.50 23.22 -2.28
CA GLY A 119 15.92 22.85 -3.62
C GLY A 119 16.91 21.70 -3.60
N GLY A 120 16.85 20.88 -4.64
CA GLY A 120 17.75 19.74 -4.85
C GLY A 120 17.70 19.27 -6.29
N MET A 121 18.00 17.99 -6.51
CA MET A 121 17.88 17.34 -7.80
C MET A 121 17.21 15.97 -7.66
N LEU A 122 16.63 15.48 -8.73
CA LEU A 122 16.25 14.08 -8.85
C LEU A 122 17.53 13.25 -8.90
N SER A 123 17.80 12.45 -7.86
CA SER A 123 19.03 11.67 -7.75
C SER A 123 18.89 10.24 -8.28
N ALA A 124 17.69 9.66 -8.22
CA ALA A 124 17.38 8.36 -8.79
C ALA A 124 15.87 8.20 -9.04
N LYS A 125 15.51 7.24 -9.87
CA LYS A 125 14.17 6.63 -9.93
C LYS A 125 14.32 5.21 -9.41
N ARG A 126 13.51 4.83 -8.46
CA ARG A 126 13.56 3.52 -7.81
C ARG A 126 12.22 2.82 -7.95
N VAL A 127 12.27 1.52 -7.83
CA VAL A 127 11.08 0.69 -7.63
C VAL A 127 11.39 -0.15 -6.40
N GLU A 128 10.54 -0.05 -5.38
CA GLU A 128 10.63 -0.81 -4.12
C GLU A 128 9.24 -1.38 -3.89
N ASP A 129 9.15 -2.68 -3.71
CA ASP A 129 7.89 -3.44 -3.53
C ASP A 129 6.85 -3.15 -4.62
N GLY A 130 7.33 -3.06 -5.87
CA GLY A 130 6.52 -2.71 -7.04
C GLY A 130 5.96 -1.28 -7.06
N VAL A 131 6.33 -0.43 -6.10
CA VAL A 131 5.99 1.00 -6.06
C VAL A 131 7.13 1.83 -6.62
N ALA A 132 6.82 2.69 -7.58
CA ALA A 132 7.80 3.63 -8.13
C ALA A 132 8.03 4.81 -7.18
N TYR A 133 9.29 5.17 -6.97
CA TYR A 133 9.70 6.33 -6.18
C TYR A 133 10.65 7.24 -6.94
N LEU A 134 10.58 8.51 -6.62
CA LEU A 134 11.53 9.55 -7.03
C LEU A 134 12.43 9.85 -5.83
N GLN A 135 13.72 9.51 -5.92
CA GLN A 135 14.69 9.89 -4.90
C GLN A 135 15.20 11.30 -5.18
N VAL A 136 15.11 12.18 -4.20
CA VAL A 136 15.49 13.58 -4.32
C VAL A 136 16.52 13.98 -3.26
N THR A 137 17.37 14.95 -3.58
CA THR A 137 18.35 15.50 -2.61
C THR A 137 17.85 16.74 -1.91
N ALA A 138 16.66 17.26 -2.28
CA ALA A 138 16.01 18.35 -1.57
C ALA A 138 15.73 17.93 -0.13
N LEU A 139 15.95 18.85 0.82
CA LEU A 139 15.71 18.58 2.24
C LEU A 139 14.21 18.38 2.49
N ILE A 140 13.86 17.29 3.13
CA ILE A 140 12.54 16.94 3.61
C ILE A 140 12.63 16.74 5.12
N SER A 141 11.67 17.22 5.85
CA SER A 141 11.56 17.07 7.31
C SER A 141 10.17 16.62 7.71
N GLN A 142 10.01 16.19 8.96
CA GLN A 142 8.72 15.81 9.51
C GLN A 142 7.68 16.91 9.28
N GLY A 143 6.48 16.54 8.81
CA GLY A 143 5.43 17.48 8.38
C GLY A 143 5.48 17.86 6.90
N SER A 144 6.56 17.49 6.17
CA SER A 144 6.59 17.65 4.71
C SER A 144 5.88 16.52 3.94
N SER A 145 5.55 15.39 4.61
CA SER A 145 4.80 14.28 4.01
C SER A 145 3.51 14.77 3.36
N GLY A 146 3.24 14.35 2.14
CA GLY A 146 2.11 14.81 1.33
C GLY A 146 2.37 16.09 0.53
N GLY A 147 3.48 16.78 0.78
CA GLY A 147 3.86 17.99 0.03
C GLY A 147 4.34 17.67 -1.40
N PRO A 148 4.31 18.67 -2.32
CA PRO A 148 4.72 18.46 -3.70
C PRO A 148 6.24 18.48 -3.89
N VAL A 149 6.72 17.61 -4.77
CA VAL A 149 8.00 17.75 -5.45
C VAL A 149 7.75 18.38 -6.81
N LEU A 150 8.39 19.52 -7.08
CA LEU A 150 8.16 20.35 -8.25
C LEU A 150 9.32 20.27 -9.23
N ASN A 151 9.03 20.29 -10.52
CA ASN A 151 10.01 20.50 -11.57
C ASN A 151 10.33 21.97 -11.81
N SER A 152 11.26 22.29 -12.72
CA SER A 152 11.63 23.66 -13.09
C SER A 152 10.52 24.50 -13.75
N ALA A 153 9.42 23.87 -14.16
CA ALA A 153 8.22 24.55 -14.63
C ALA A 153 7.23 24.85 -13.49
N GLY A 154 7.50 24.40 -12.27
CA GLY A 154 6.61 24.57 -11.10
C GLY A 154 5.43 23.60 -11.10
N GLN A 155 5.55 22.48 -11.81
CA GLN A 155 4.53 21.44 -11.84
C GLN A 155 4.91 20.33 -10.86
N ALA A 156 3.94 19.73 -10.19
CA ALA A 156 4.14 18.61 -9.30
C ALA A 156 4.50 17.32 -10.09
N ILE A 157 5.65 16.76 -9.79
CA ILE A 157 6.15 15.48 -10.33
C ILE A 157 6.12 14.38 -9.28
N GLY A 158 6.03 14.73 -8.00
CA GLY A 158 5.98 13.78 -6.88
C GLY A 158 5.24 14.32 -5.67
N VAL A 159 4.85 13.40 -4.79
CA VAL A 159 4.30 13.64 -3.46
C VAL A 159 5.33 13.13 -2.46
N THR A 160 5.84 13.99 -1.59
CA THR A 160 6.86 13.60 -0.59
C THR A 160 6.26 12.58 0.39
N THR A 161 7.02 11.53 0.73
CA THR A 161 6.55 10.49 1.65
C THR A 161 7.62 10.09 2.67
N LEU A 162 8.51 9.21 2.34
CA LEU A 162 9.48 8.62 3.25
C LEU A 162 10.81 9.37 3.27
N THR A 163 11.44 9.38 4.45
CA THR A 163 12.85 9.71 4.62
C THR A 163 13.51 8.54 5.33
N TYR A 164 14.50 7.90 4.70
CA TYR A 164 15.26 6.85 5.37
C TYR A 164 16.08 7.43 6.52
N ALA A 165 15.84 6.91 7.73
CA ALA A 165 16.54 7.36 8.94
C ALA A 165 18.05 7.03 8.89
N GLU A 166 18.45 6.00 8.16
CA GLU A 166 19.83 5.55 7.98
C GLU A 166 20.42 6.02 6.65
N GLY A 167 20.46 7.31 6.42
CA GLY A 167 21.11 7.86 5.21
C GLY A 167 20.94 9.36 5.11
N GLN A 168 22.03 10.06 4.74
CA GLN A 168 21.92 11.50 4.47
C GLN A 168 21.33 11.72 3.07
N ASN A 169 20.22 12.49 3.00
CA ASN A 169 19.57 12.91 1.75
C ASN A 169 18.95 11.76 0.93
N LEU A 170 18.44 10.71 1.59
CA LEU A 170 17.63 9.67 0.97
C LEU A 170 16.13 10.01 1.16
N ASN A 171 15.67 11.04 0.48
CA ASN A 171 14.29 11.49 0.54
C ASN A 171 13.53 10.95 -0.66
N MET A 172 12.37 10.33 -0.41
CA MET A 172 11.55 9.68 -1.41
C MET A 172 10.26 10.45 -1.66
N ALA A 173 9.80 10.39 -2.88
CA ALA A 173 8.49 10.91 -3.26
C ALA A 173 7.80 9.92 -4.20
N ILE A 174 6.50 9.78 -4.04
CA ILE A 174 5.64 8.99 -4.93
C ILE A 174 5.38 9.84 -6.20
N PRO A 175 5.49 9.27 -7.40
CA PRO A 175 5.20 10.01 -8.63
C PRO A 175 3.80 10.61 -8.63
N ALA A 176 3.70 11.94 -8.84
CA ALA A 176 2.43 12.67 -8.74
C ALA A 176 1.39 12.26 -9.81
N ARG A 177 1.81 11.59 -10.90
CA ARG A 177 0.86 11.02 -11.88
C ARG A 177 -0.17 10.09 -11.22
N HIS A 178 0.21 9.37 -10.15
CA HIS A 178 -0.70 8.48 -9.44
C HIS A 178 -1.83 9.25 -8.73
N ALA A 179 -1.61 10.48 -8.30
CA ALA A 179 -2.70 11.33 -7.81
C ALA A 179 -3.68 11.70 -8.94
N ALA A 180 -3.20 11.88 -10.18
CA ALA A 180 -4.08 12.11 -11.33
C ALA A 180 -4.85 10.83 -11.73
N ASP A 181 -4.20 9.66 -11.65
CA ASP A 181 -4.85 8.36 -11.88
C ASP A 181 -5.92 8.12 -10.82
N LEU A 182 -5.61 8.39 -9.56
CA LEU A 182 -6.54 8.28 -8.44
C LEU A 182 -7.74 9.24 -8.57
N LEU A 183 -7.50 10.47 -9.06
CA LEU A 183 -8.56 11.43 -9.34
C LEU A 183 -9.53 10.94 -10.45
N ALA A 184 -9.00 10.24 -11.44
CA ALA A 184 -9.84 9.67 -12.52
C ALA A 184 -10.74 8.52 -12.02
N LEU A 185 -10.40 7.89 -10.90
CA LEU A 185 -11.16 6.82 -10.24
C LEU A 185 -12.00 7.35 -9.05
N ALA A 186 -11.92 8.65 -8.76
CA ALA A 186 -12.59 9.23 -7.61
C ALA A 186 -14.12 9.08 -7.69
N SER A 187 -14.72 8.70 -6.57
CA SER A 187 -16.16 8.62 -6.36
C SER A 187 -16.75 9.97 -5.94
N ASP A 188 -18.04 9.99 -5.65
CA ASP A 188 -18.67 11.15 -4.99
C ASP A 188 -18.00 11.39 -3.62
N PRO A 189 -17.75 12.65 -3.24
CA PRO A 189 -17.12 12.97 -1.95
C PRO A 189 -17.95 12.45 -0.78
N ILE A 190 -17.32 11.74 0.14
CA ILE A 190 -17.92 11.32 1.42
C ILE A 190 -17.27 12.06 2.58
N PRO A 191 -18.00 12.44 3.64
CA PRO A 191 -17.37 13.04 4.82
C PRO A 191 -16.20 12.19 5.31
N PHE A 192 -15.08 12.83 5.65
CA PHE A 192 -13.88 12.10 6.10
C PHE A 192 -14.18 11.20 7.31
N GLU A 193 -14.97 11.70 8.27
CA GLU A 193 -15.38 10.95 9.46
C GLU A 193 -16.14 9.67 9.10
N THR A 194 -16.91 9.68 8.00
CA THR A 194 -17.64 8.49 7.52
C THR A 194 -16.64 7.45 6.98
N MET A 195 -15.71 7.89 6.12
CA MET A 195 -14.66 7.01 5.60
C MET A 195 -13.79 6.47 6.75
N ALA A 196 -13.39 7.33 7.69
CA ALA A 196 -12.60 6.94 8.86
C ALA A 196 -13.34 5.91 9.73
N ALA A 197 -14.66 6.09 9.91
CA ALA A 197 -15.49 5.14 10.65
C ALA A 197 -15.63 3.80 9.89
N ASP A 198 -15.75 3.84 8.56
CA ASP A 198 -15.81 2.63 7.73
C ASP A 198 -14.47 1.87 7.76
N LEU A 199 -13.34 2.57 7.61
CA LEU A 199 -12.00 2.00 7.76
C LEU A 199 -11.74 1.47 9.18
N ALA A 200 -12.15 2.22 10.23
CA ALA A 200 -12.04 1.77 11.62
C ALA A 200 -12.97 0.59 11.90
N LEU A 201 -14.11 0.50 11.21
CA LEU A 201 -15.00 -0.65 11.26
C LEU A 201 -14.39 -1.86 10.55
N GLU A 202 -13.78 -1.66 9.39
CA GLU A 202 -13.03 -2.69 8.67
C GLU A 202 -11.81 -3.15 9.49
N ASP A 203 -11.03 -2.23 10.06
CA ASP A 203 -9.94 -2.54 10.99
C ASP A 203 -10.45 -3.19 12.28
N SER A 204 -11.58 -2.73 12.85
CA SER A 204 -12.18 -3.31 14.05
C SER A 204 -12.88 -4.63 13.76
N ILE A 205 -13.45 -4.82 12.58
CA ILE A 205 -13.92 -6.10 12.07
C ILE A 205 -12.69 -6.99 11.82
N ALA A 206 -11.65 -6.50 11.17
CA ALA A 206 -10.41 -7.22 10.97
C ALA A 206 -9.67 -7.51 12.30
N GLU A 207 -9.66 -6.58 13.28
CA GLU A 207 -9.12 -6.82 14.63
C GLU A 207 -10.11 -7.63 15.51
N GLY A 208 -11.42 -7.38 15.42
CA GLY A 208 -12.47 -8.13 16.11
C GLY A 208 -12.63 -9.51 15.51
N ASP A 209 -12.54 -9.65 14.18
CA ASP A 209 -12.48 -10.93 13.50
C ASP A 209 -11.15 -11.61 13.78
N ARG A 210 -10.00 -10.94 13.74
CA ARG A 210 -8.70 -11.51 14.18
C ARG A 210 -8.71 -11.92 15.65
N ALA A 211 -9.34 -11.15 16.56
CA ALA A 211 -9.46 -11.51 17.97
C ALA A 211 -10.58 -12.53 18.20
N THR A 212 -11.70 -12.43 17.48
CA THR A 212 -12.84 -13.35 17.56
C THR A 212 -12.62 -14.57 16.70
N GLU A 213 -11.99 -14.45 15.53
CA GLU A 213 -11.53 -15.58 14.73
C GLU A 213 -10.36 -16.29 15.41
N SER A 214 -9.37 -15.59 15.99
CA SER A 214 -8.36 -16.24 16.82
C SER A 214 -8.98 -16.95 18.03
N ALA A 215 -9.99 -16.37 18.71
CA ALA A 215 -10.67 -17.02 19.81
C ALA A 215 -11.62 -18.13 19.31
N THR A 216 -12.36 -17.89 18.22
CA THR A 216 -13.28 -18.88 17.61
C THR A 216 -12.51 -19.97 16.88
N LEU A 217 -11.41 -19.63 16.22
CA LEU A 217 -10.47 -20.59 15.62
C LEU A 217 -9.78 -21.44 16.68
N LEU A 218 -9.27 -20.82 17.75
CA LEU A 218 -8.76 -21.52 18.92
C LEU A 218 -9.83 -22.39 19.59
N ASP A 219 -11.11 -22.02 19.57
CA ASP A 219 -12.20 -22.82 20.09
C ASP A 219 -12.67 -23.94 19.15
N LEU A 220 -12.53 -23.77 17.84
CA LEU A 220 -12.79 -24.79 16.82
C LEU A 220 -11.62 -25.75 16.63
N MET A 221 -10.40 -25.32 16.94
CA MET A 221 -9.21 -26.18 16.88
C MET A 221 -9.25 -27.23 17.99
N ASN A 222 -8.98 -28.47 17.63
CA ASN A 222 -8.80 -29.53 18.60
C ASN A 222 -7.51 -29.31 19.44
N ALA A 223 -7.36 -30.05 20.53
CA ALA A 223 -6.22 -29.88 21.45
C ALA A 223 -4.85 -30.16 20.81
N GLU A 224 -4.80 -30.98 19.74
CA GLU A 224 -3.57 -31.28 18.98
C GLU A 224 -3.15 -30.09 18.13
N ALA A 225 -4.08 -29.48 17.39
CA ALA A 225 -3.79 -28.32 16.56
C ALA A 225 -3.39 -27.08 17.40
N ARG A 226 -3.96 -26.93 18.62
CA ARG A 226 -3.52 -25.91 19.58
C ARG A 226 -2.08 -26.14 20.06
N ALA A 227 -1.72 -27.37 20.34
CA ALA A 227 -0.38 -27.72 20.77
C ALA A 227 0.65 -27.48 19.64
N GLU A 228 0.27 -27.76 18.38
CA GLU A 228 1.10 -27.46 17.21
C GLU A 228 1.33 -25.96 17.05
N MET A 229 0.29 -25.13 17.22
CA MET A 229 0.45 -23.66 17.14
C MET A 229 1.34 -23.07 18.26
N ASP A 230 1.35 -23.67 19.45
CA ASP A 230 2.20 -23.22 20.55
C ASP A 230 3.70 -23.51 20.29
N GLU A 231 3.99 -24.52 19.47
CA GLU A 231 5.36 -24.86 19.02
C GLU A 231 5.82 -24.05 17.79
N MET A 232 4.91 -23.35 17.10
CA MET A 232 5.23 -22.53 15.94
C MET A 232 6.00 -21.26 16.29
N THR A 233 6.96 -20.89 15.45
CA THR A 233 7.59 -19.57 15.51
C THR A 233 6.55 -18.46 15.27
N PRO A 234 6.82 -17.20 15.70
CA PRO A 234 5.92 -16.08 15.40
C PRO A 234 5.57 -15.96 13.92
N TYR A 235 6.53 -16.14 13.02
CA TYR A 235 6.37 -16.08 11.56
C TYR A 235 5.49 -17.21 11.02
N MET A 236 5.73 -18.45 11.42
CA MET A 236 4.86 -19.60 11.06
C MET A 236 3.42 -19.39 11.51
N ARG A 237 3.23 -18.75 12.66
CA ARG A 237 1.90 -18.42 13.20
C ARG A 237 1.19 -17.37 12.35
N GLN A 238 1.90 -16.36 11.84
CA GLN A 238 1.34 -15.36 10.91
C GLN A 238 0.84 -16.02 9.63
N VAL A 239 1.66 -16.85 9.00
CA VAL A 239 1.29 -17.60 7.78
C VAL A 239 0.08 -18.49 8.03
N ALA A 240 0.03 -19.20 9.15
CA ALA A 240 -1.10 -20.06 9.50
C ALA A 240 -2.41 -19.26 9.67
N VAL A 241 -2.35 -18.12 10.33
CA VAL A 241 -3.53 -17.22 10.50
C VAL A 241 -4.02 -16.68 9.16
N ARG A 242 -3.12 -16.20 8.29
CA ARG A 242 -3.47 -15.72 6.94
C ARG A 242 -4.11 -16.83 6.12
N LEU A 243 -3.50 -18.00 6.10
CA LEU A 243 -4.02 -19.13 5.34
C LEU A 243 -5.45 -19.48 5.74
N VAL A 244 -5.73 -19.50 7.05
CA VAL A 244 -7.08 -19.81 7.56
C VAL A 244 -8.08 -18.72 7.17
N SER A 245 -7.70 -17.44 7.26
CA SER A 245 -8.57 -16.32 6.90
C SER A 245 -8.96 -16.37 5.42
N TYR A 246 -7.99 -16.57 4.52
CA TYR A 246 -8.26 -16.71 3.09
C TYR A 246 -9.07 -17.96 2.76
N SER A 247 -8.76 -19.08 3.42
CA SER A 247 -9.50 -20.32 3.22
C SER A 247 -10.97 -20.20 3.60
N ALA A 248 -11.29 -19.53 4.71
CA ALA A 248 -12.66 -19.28 5.14
C ALA A 248 -13.46 -18.45 4.12
N LEU A 249 -12.87 -17.37 3.57
CA LEU A 249 -13.48 -16.56 2.52
C LEU A 249 -13.73 -17.36 1.24
N LEU A 250 -12.81 -18.24 0.87
CA LEU A 250 -12.91 -19.09 -0.31
C LEU A 250 -13.96 -20.20 -0.11
N GLU A 251 -14.09 -20.76 1.10
CA GLU A 251 -15.14 -21.71 1.44
C GLU A 251 -16.55 -21.10 1.31
N GLU A 252 -16.76 -19.84 1.73
CA GLU A 252 -18.01 -19.12 1.50
C GLU A 252 -18.33 -18.94 0.00
N SER A 253 -17.30 -18.92 -0.86
CA SER A 253 -17.41 -18.84 -2.32
C SER A 253 -17.57 -20.22 -2.99
N GLY A 254 -17.66 -21.30 -2.21
CA GLY A 254 -17.91 -22.67 -2.69
C GLY A 254 -16.63 -23.46 -2.99
N TRP A 255 -15.48 -23.02 -2.52
CA TRP A 255 -14.23 -23.77 -2.57
C TRP A 255 -14.09 -24.65 -1.32
N GLU A 256 -13.58 -25.86 -1.47
CA GLU A 256 -13.31 -26.78 -0.38
C GLU A 256 -11.80 -26.96 -0.19
N LEU A 257 -11.32 -26.85 1.05
CA LEU A 257 -9.92 -27.12 1.40
C LEU A 257 -9.55 -28.59 1.10
N MET A 258 -8.37 -28.75 0.51
CA MET A 258 -7.76 -30.06 0.35
C MET A 258 -6.70 -30.28 1.43
N ASP A 259 -6.42 -31.58 1.73
CA ASP A 259 -5.34 -31.95 2.68
C ASP A 259 -3.93 -31.64 2.12
N ASP A 260 -3.83 -31.41 0.80
CA ASP A 260 -2.57 -31.10 0.12
C ASP A 260 -2.14 -29.67 0.43
N ARG A 261 -1.22 -29.53 1.38
CA ARG A 261 -0.61 -28.25 1.78
C ARG A 261 0.87 -28.40 2.04
N LYS A 262 1.58 -27.28 1.93
CA LYS A 262 2.99 -27.18 2.27
C LYS A 262 3.24 -25.88 3.05
N VAL A 263 4.03 -25.97 4.11
CA VAL A 263 4.56 -24.83 4.86
C VAL A 263 6.05 -25.01 4.96
N ASP A 264 6.83 -24.06 4.48
CA ASP A 264 8.30 -24.12 4.51
C ASP A 264 8.87 -22.68 4.53
N SER A 265 10.19 -22.54 4.44
CA SER A 265 10.87 -21.27 4.25
C SER A 265 11.60 -21.23 2.91
N LEU A 266 11.63 -20.06 2.28
CA LEU A 266 12.36 -19.82 1.04
C LEU A 266 13.26 -18.60 1.14
N GLU A 267 14.49 -18.74 0.65
CA GLU A 267 15.39 -17.59 0.41
C GLU A 267 14.94 -16.82 -0.86
N PRO A 268 15.18 -15.52 -0.94
CA PRO A 268 14.92 -14.76 -2.17
C PRO A 268 15.60 -15.38 -3.40
N GLY A 269 14.86 -15.52 -4.50
CA GLY A 269 15.30 -16.17 -5.73
C GLY A 269 15.27 -17.71 -5.70
N SER A 270 14.73 -18.31 -4.64
CA SER A 270 14.56 -19.76 -4.52
C SER A 270 13.16 -20.22 -4.91
N VAL A 271 13.05 -21.47 -5.35
CA VAL A 271 11.80 -22.10 -5.79
C VAL A 271 11.59 -23.41 -5.01
N ASP A 272 10.37 -23.67 -4.63
CA ASP A 272 9.96 -24.93 -4.04
C ASP A 272 8.64 -25.42 -4.66
N SER A 273 8.26 -26.69 -4.46
CA SER A 273 7.05 -27.23 -5.05
C SER A 273 6.41 -28.35 -4.22
N LEU A 274 5.10 -28.49 -4.41
CA LEU A 274 4.25 -29.55 -3.88
C LEU A 274 3.77 -30.41 -5.06
N GLU A 275 4.06 -31.71 -5.03
CA GLU A 275 3.55 -32.68 -6.03
C GLU A 275 2.17 -33.17 -5.58
N VAL A 276 1.17 -33.05 -6.47
CA VAL A 276 -0.22 -33.44 -6.17
C VAL A 276 -0.83 -34.27 -7.30
N SER A 277 -1.71 -35.19 -6.94
CA SER A 277 -2.45 -36.00 -7.90
C SER A 277 -3.92 -35.63 -7.89
N LEU A 278 -4.35 -34.88 -8.91
CA LEU A 278 -5.68 -34.27 -8.99
C LEU A 278 -6.60 -35.05 -9.95
N GLY A 279 -7.88 -35.19 -9.57
CA GLY A 279 -8.95 -35.72 -10.43
C GLY A 279 -9.49 -34.63 -11.36
N SER A 280 -10.55 -34.93 -12.12
CA SER A 280 -11.26 -33.87 -12.89
C SER A 280 -11.97 -32.91 -11.96
N GLY A 281 -11.89 -31.61 -12.25
CA GLY A 281 -12.51 -30.54 -11.45
C GLY A 281 -11.84 -29.20 -11.64
N SER A 282 -12.35 -28.18 -10.95
CA SER A 282 -11.73 -26.87 -10.82
C SER A 282 -10.93 -26.81 -9.51
N TYR A 283 -9.77 -26.19 -9.57
CA TYR A 283 -8.84 -26.09 -8.45
C TYR A 283 -8.32 -24.67 -8.32
N LEU A 284 -8.00 -24.29 -7.09
CA LEU A 284 -7.31 -23.04 -6.75
C LEU A 284 -6.05 -23.38 -5.95
N ALA A 285 -4.92 -22.88 -6.39
CA ALA A 285 -3.69 -22.88 -5.61
C ALA A 285 -3.54 -21.48 -4.95
N LEU A 286 -3.49 -21.48 -3.63
CA LEU A 286 -3.31 -20.28 -2.81
C LEU A 286 -1.91 -20.31 -2.21
N GLY A 287 -1.14 -19.25 -2.42
CA GLY A 287 0.11 -18.96 -1.72
C GLY A 287 -0.13 -17.90 -0.64
N VAL A 288 0.50 -18.03 0.50
CA VAL A 288 0.59 -16.97 1.51
C VAL A 288 1.96 -16.99 2.15
N CYS A 289 2.49 -15.82 2.51
CA CYS A 289 3.75 -15.74 3.24
C CYS A 289 3.68 -14.78 4.43
N ASP A 290 4.76 -14.71 5.22
CA ASP A 290 4.85 -13.86 6.42
C ASP A 290 4.99 -12.37 6.08
N ASP A 291 5.08 -11.53 7.11
CA ASP A 291 5.14 -10.07 6.95
C ASP A 291 6.46 -9.55 6.36
N ASP A 292 7.52 -10.37 6.35
CA ASP A 292 8.81 -10.02 5.74
C ASP A 292 8.85 -10.32 4.23
N CYS A 293 7.83 -11.02 3.71
CA CYS A 293 7.69 -11.37 2.30
C CYS A 293 7.14 -10.19 1.50
N GLY A 294 7.87 -9.79 0.49
CA GLY A 294 7.46 -8.71 -0.41
C GLY A 294 6.86 -9.21 -1.73
N ASP A 295 7.18 -10.45 -2.13
CA ASP A 295 6.75 -11.01 -3.41
C ASP A 295 6.88 -12.52 -3.43
N LEU A 296 5.75 -13.21 -3.55
CA LEU A 296 5.64 -14.66 -3.67
C LEU A 296 4.88 -15.01 -4.95
N ASP A 297 5.53 -15.66 -5.89
CA ASP A 297 4.89 -16.17 -7.10
C ASP A 297 4.40 -17.59 -6.93
N VAL A 298 3.27 -17.95 -7.54
CA VAL A 298 2.76 -19.32 -7.60
C VAL A 298 2.62 -19.79 -9.04
N TYR A 299 3.08 -21.00 -9.29
CA TYR A 299 3.01 -21.69 -10.58
C TYR A 299 2.35 -23.04 -10.43
N VAL A 300 1.54 -23.41 -11.42
CA VAL A 300 1.02 -24.77 -11.56
C VAL A 300 1.56 -25.36 -12.84
N LEU A 301 2.27 -26.48 -12.72
CA LEU A 301 2.90 -27.19 -13.83
C LEU A 301 2.23 -28.55 -14.02
N ASP A 302 2.08 -29.00 -15.25
CA ASP A 302 1.69 -30.37 -15.55
C ASP A 302 2.88 -31.35 -15.38
N SER A 303 2.61 -32.65 -15.53
CA SER A 303 3.64 -33.71 -15.40
C SER A 303 4.76 -33.65 -16.46
N LYS A 304 4.65 -32.76 -17.46
CA LYS A 304 5.70 -32.52 -18.47
C LYS A 304 6.51 -31.28 -18.14
N GLY A 305 6.08 -30.48 -17.16
CA GLY A 305 6.68 -29.20 -16.79
C GLY A 305 6.11 -28.01 -17.58
N ASP A 306 4.99 -28.19 -18.28
CA ASP A 306 4.31 -27.10 -18.95
C ASP A 306 3.47 -26.30 -17.93
N ILE A 307 3.54 -24.95 -17.98
CA ILE A 307 2.77 -24.08 -17.08
C ILE A 307 1.31 -24.12 -17.48
N VAL A 308 0.43 -24.56 -16.57
CA VAL A 308 -1.03 -24.56 -16.74
C VAL A 308 -1.72 -23.38 -16.07
N GLY A 309 -1.04 -22.72 -15.16
CA GLY A 309 -1.46 -21.48 -14.50
C GLY A 309 -0.31 -20.86 -13.72
N SER A 310 -0.36 -19.55 -13.56
CA SER A 310 0.60 -18.82 -12.72
C SER A 310 0.02 -17.50 -12.25
N ASP A 311 0.41 -17.09 -11.06
CA ASP A 311 0.26 -15.75 -10.55
C ASP A 311 1.67 -15.22 -10.22
N VAL A 312 2.04 -14.19 -10.94
CA VAL A 312 3.36 -13.52 -10.88
C VAL A 312 3.16 -12.02 -10.65
N LEU A 313 2.08 -11.66 -10.00
CA LEU A 313 1.85 -10.30 -9.53
C LEU A 313 2.68 -10.08 -8.28
N VAL A 314 3.15 -8.84 -8.11
CA VAL A 314 3.96 -8.48 -6.94
C VAL A 314 3.07 -8.40 -5.71
N ASP A 315 2.88 -9.51 -5.03
CA ASP A 315 2.13 -9.60 -3.77
C ASP A 315 2.57 -10.81 -2.92
N ALA A 316 2.04 -10.87 -1.71
CA ALA A 316 2.35 -11.90 -0.72
C ALA A 316 1.28 -13.02 -0.66
N GLU A 317 0.24 -12.93 -1.51
CA GLU A 317 -0.93 -13.81 -1.48
C GLU A 317 -1.39 -14.22 -2.89
N PRO A 318 -0.51 -14.82 -3.71
CA PRO A 318 -0.84 -15.23 -5.08
C PRO A 318 -1.90 -16.32 -5.12
N MET A 319 -2.82 -16.24 -6.09
CA MET A 319 -3.89 -17.19 -6.31
C MET A 319 -3.97 -17.66 -7.76
N VAL A 320 -3.93 -18.96 -8.00
CA VAL A 320 -3.99 -19.55 -9.34
C VAL A 320 -5.19 -20.49 -9.48
N GLU A 321 -6.19 -20.09 -10.24
CA GLU A 321 -7.30 -20.95 -10.62
C GLU A 321 -6.96 -21.75 -11.89
N PHE A 322 -7.21 -23.07 -11.88
CA PHE A 322 -6.97 -23.94 -13.02
C PHE A 322 -7.95 -25.12 -13.04
N SER A 323 -8.10 -25.74 -14.22
CA SER A 323 -9.02 -26.86 -14.42
C SER A 323 -8.28 -28.11 -14.85
N VAL A 324 -8.76 -29.26 -14.37
CA VAL A 324 -8.23 -30.58 -14.68
C VAL A 324 -9.32 -31.40 -15.37
N ASP A 325 -9.08 -31.84 -16.61
CA ASP A 325 -10.04 -32.63 -17.39
C ASP A 325 -10.06 -34.12 -16.98
N GLN A 326 -8.90 -34.64 -16.65
CA GLN A 326 -8.73 -36.04 -16.25
C GLN A 326 -7.61 -36.18 -15.21
N ARG A 327 -7.67 -37.24 -14.42
CA ARG A 327 -6.69 -37.45 -13.37
C ARG A 327 -5.25 -37.39 -13.88
N ALA A 328 -4.46 -36.51 -13.29
CA ALA A 328 -3.05 -36.30 -13.61
C ALA A 328 -2.26 -35.78 -12.40
N THR A 329 -0.94 -35.89 -12.48
CA THR A 329 -0.01 -35.31 -11.52
C THR A 329 0.31 -33.86 -11.94
N PHE A 330 0.30 -32.96 -10.97
CA PHE A 330 0.68 -31.54 -11.10
C PHE A 330 1.74 -31.20 -10.05
N PHE A 331 2.49 -30.14 -10.33
CA PHE A 331 3.41 -29.54 -9.40
C PHE A 331 2.94 -28.11 -9.14
N VAL A 332 2.59 -27.81 -7.90
CA VAL A 332 2.27 -26.46 -7.45
C VAL A 332 3.55 -25.89 -6.86
N GLY A 333 4.15 -24.91 -7.55
CA GLY A 333 5.41 -24.30 -7.17
C GLY A 333 5.21 -22.93 -6.59
N ALA A 334 6.09 -22.56 -5.65
CA ALA A 334 6.26 -21.21 -5.15
C ALA A 334 7.66 -20.70 -5.48
N SER A 335 7.77 -19.45 -5.91
CA SER A 335 9.04 -18.73 -6.07
C SER A 335 9.03 -17.51 -5.16
N MET A 336 10.07 -17.35 -4.34
CA MET A 336 10.23 -16.20 -3.47
C MET A 336 11.03 -15.13 -4.23
N GLU A 337 10.37 -14.15 -4.80
CA GLU A 337 11.02 -13.11 -5.59
C GLU A 337 11.63 -12.02 -4.69
N SER A 338 10.99 -11.68 -3.58
CA SER A 338 11.54 -10.76 -2.59
C SER A 338 11.15 -11.09 -1.16
N CYS A 339 12.11 -10.93 -0.25
CA CYS A 339 11.95 -11.18 1.18
C CYS A 339 12.86 -10.19 1.93
N ALA A 340 12.33 -9.50 2.94
CA ALA A 340 13.10 -8.54 3.74
C ALA A 340 14.05 -9.23 4.74
N ALA A 341 13.75 -10.49 5.08
CA ALA A 341 14.61 -11.35 5.90
C ALA A 341 15.58 -12.20 5.05
N THR A 342 16.36 -13.07 5.68
CA THR A 342 17.24 -14.02 4.98
C THR A 342 16.42 -15.07 4.25
N ASP A 343 15.31 -15.47 4.84
CA ASP A 343 14.29 -16.38 4.32
C ASP A 343 12.93 -15.97 4.86
N CYS A 344 11.89 -16.15 4.07
CA CYS A 344 10.51 -15.92 4.46
C CYS A 344 9.75 -17.24 4.58
N ILE A 345 8.87 -17.32 5.57
CA ILE A 345 7.97 -18.47 5.73
C ILE A 345 6.81 -18.33 4.75
N TYR A 346 6.51 -19.38 4.03
CA TYR A 346 5.38 -19.41 3.11
C TYR A 346 4.53 -20.67 3.31
N SER A 347 3.31 -20.62 2.80
CA SER A 347 2.43 -21.78 2.68
C SER A 347 1.83 -21.85 1.29
N LEU A 348 1.73 -23.08 0.75
CA LEU A 348 0.90 -23.41 -0.40
C LEU A 348 -0.28 -24.24 0.07
N GLN A 349 -1.48 -23.90 -0.33
CA GLN A 349 -2.72 -24.61 -0.06
C GLN A 349 -3.50 -24.83 -1.34
N LEU A 350 -4.00 -26.04 -1.53
CA LEU A 350 -4.93 -26.37 -2.61
C LEU A 350 -6.37 -26.37 -2.10
N LEU A 351 -7.26 -25.83 -2.95
CA LEU A 351 -8.70 -25.87 -2.77
C LEU A 351 -9.32 -26.49 -4.03
N ARG A 352 -10.53 -27.03 -3.90
CA ARG A 352 -11.31 -27.65 -4.97
C ARG A 352 -12.73 -27.09 -4.97
N GLN A 353 -13.28 -26.92 -6.19
CA GLN A 353 -14.68 -26.56 -6.40
C GLN A 353 -15.48 -27.73 -6.99
#